data_2989d1f8b44d2423c8cfe44259b499ff
#
_entry.id   2989d1f8b44d2423c8cfe44259b499ff
#
_cell.length_a   1.000
_cell.length_b   1.000
_cell.length_c   1.000
_cell.angle_alpha   90.00
_cell.angle_beta   90.00
_cell.angle_gamma   90.00
#
_symmetry.space_group_name_H-M   'P 1'
#
loop_
_entity.id
_entity.type
_entity.pdbx_description
1 polymer ?
#
loop_
_entity_poly.entity_id
_entity_poly.type
_entity_poly.pdbx_seq_one_letter_code
_entity_poly.pdbx_strand_id
1 'polypeptide(L)'
;MKILVTGADGYIGRHVIAELLDRGCEVIASDLRKEGIDPRARVAEADIFSEDQELYEKLGSPDVLIHLAWRNGFDHYNKSHVDDLPKHYRFLAAMMD
;
A
#
# COMPACT_ATOMS: atom_id res chain seq x y z
N MET A 1 -5.25 8.27 -13.96
CA MET A 1 -5.68 7.29 -12.95
C MET A 1 -4.65 7.26 -11.83
N LYS A 2 -5.11 7.42 -10.60
CA LYS A 2 -4.26 7.33 -9.41
C LYS A 2 -4.34 5.94 -8.83
N ILE A 3 -3.19 5.30 -8.66
CA ILE A 3 -3.10 3.94 -8.13
C ILE A 3 -2.28 3.98 -6.85
N LEU A 4 -2.90 3.57 -5.75
CA LEU A 4 -2.20 3.40 -4.48
C LEU A 4 -1.65 1.99 -4.39
N VAL A 5 -0.36 1.86 -4.13
CA VAL A 5 0.29 0.57 -3.91
C VAL A 5 0.79 0.54 -2.47
N THR A 6 0.26 -0.36 -1.66
CA THR A 6 0.79 -0.63 -0.33
C THR A 6 1.85 -1.72 -0.39
N GLY A 7 2.75 -1.77 0.58
CA GLY A 7 3.90 -2.67 0.49
C GLY A 7 4.87 -2.24 -0.60
N ALA A 8 4.96 -0.95 -0.84
CA ALA A 8 5.64 -0.36 -1.99
C ALA A 8 7.15 -0.66 -2.04
N ASP A 9 7.79 -0.81 -0.88
CA ASP A 9 9.22 -1.11 -0.79
C ASP A 9 9.51 -2.62 -0.76
N GLY A 10 8.49 -3.46 -0.88
CA GLY A 10 8.66 -4.90 -0.99
C GLY A 10 9.12 -5.32 -2.38
N TYR A 11 9.55 -6.57 -2.53
CA TYR A 11 10.04 -7.09 -3.80
C TYR A 11 9.00 -6.94 -4.92
N ILE A 12 7.78 -7.40 -4.67
CA ILE A 12 6.70 -7.32 -5.66
C ILE A 12 6.28 -5.86 -5.87
N GLY A 13 6.15 -5.10 -4.77
CA GLY A 13 5.72 -3.70 -4.84
C GLY A 13 6.61 -2.83 -5.70
N ARG A 14 7.93 -2.99 -5.59
CA ARG A 14 8.88 -2.24 -6.41
C ARG A 14 8.69 -2.51 -7.90
N HIS A 15 8.49 -3.77 -8.28
CA HIS A 15 8.28 -4.14 -9.68
C HIS A 15 6.93 -3.65 -10.21
N VAL A 16 5.88 -3.75 -9.41
CA VAL A 16 4.54 -3.27 -9.78
C VAL A 16 4.58 -1.75 -10.01
N ILE A 17 5.20 -1.01 -9.09
CA ILE A 17 5.29 0.45 -9.21
C ILE A 17 6.05 0.86 -10.46
N ALA A 18 7.19 0.24 -10.74
CA ALA A 18 7.98 0.57 -11.93
C ALA A 18 7.17 0.36 -13.22
N GLU A 19 6.45 -0.76 -13.31
CA GLU A 19 5.61 -1.06 -14.47
C GLU A 19 4.47 -0.07 -14.64
N LEU A 20 3.80 0.30 -13.55
CA LEU A 20 2.71 1.27 -13.60
C LEU A 20 3.20 2.65 -14.03
N LEU A 21 4.35 3.09 -13.50
CA LEU A 21 4.93 4.37 -13.87
C LEU A 21 5.34 4.38 -15.33
N ASP A 22 5.93 3.28 -15.82
CA ASP A 22 6.31 3.15 -17.22
C ASP A 22 5.10 3.21 -18.17
N ARG A 23 3.93 2.84 -17.66
CA ARG A 23 2.67 2.92 -18.41
C ARG A 23 1.98 4.28 -18.29
N GLY A 24 2.58 5.23 -17.61
CA GLY A 24 2.05 6.58 -17.48
C GLY A 24 1.02 6.75 -16.37
N CYS A 25 0.88 5.78 -15.47
CA CYS A 25 -0.02 5.91 -14.32
C CYS A 25 0.57 6.83 -13.25
N GLU A 26 -0.29 7.52 -12.52
CA GLU A 26 0.10 8.25 -11.31
C GLU A 26 0.09 7.24 -10.16
N VAL A 27 1.23 7.06 -9.51
CA VAL A 27 1.40 6.05 -8.45
C VAL A 27 1.64 6.73 -7.12
N ILE A 28 0.87 6.32 -6.12
CA ILE A 28 1.06 6.69 -4.72
C ILE A 28 1.58 5.46 -4.00
N ALA A 29 2.74 5.59 -3.37
CA ALA A 29 3.41 4.48 -2.70
C ALA A 29 3.26 4.59 -1.20
N SER A 30 2.89 3.52 -0.53
CA SER A 30 2.77 3.45 0.91
C SER A 30 3.54 2.26 1.46
N ASP A 31 4.47 2.52 2.37
CA ASP A 31 5.24 1.48 3.07
C ASP A 31 5.83 2.07 4.35
N LEU A 32 6.20 1.20 5.27
CA LEU A 32 6.97 1.57 6.46
C LEU A 32 8.41 1.93 6.11
N ARG A 33 8.93 1.38 5.01
CA ARG A 33 10.26 1.68 4.47
C ARG A 33 10.09 2.46 3.18
N LYS A 34 11.02 3.37 2.91
CA LYS A 34 10.94 4.27 1.75
C LYS A 34 12.15 4.19 0.83
N GLU A 35 13.20 3.51 1.26
CA GLU A 35 14.50 3.54 0.59
C GLU A 35 14.46 2.97 -0.83
N GLY A 36 13.63 1.97 -1.05
CA GLY A 36 13.54 1.30 -2.35
C GLY A 36 12.40 1.80 -3.24
N ILE A 37 11.69 2.84 -2.84
CA ILE A 37 10.56 3.35 -3.61
C ILE A 37 11.09 4.18 -4.79
N ASP A 38 10.57 3.90 -5.99
CA ASP A 38 10.90 4.64 -7.21
C ASP A 38 10.61 6.14 -6.99
N PRO A 39 11.59 7.03 -7.24
CA PRO A 39 11.41 8.46 -6.98
C PRO A 39 10.33 9.12 -7.84
N ARG A 40 9.87 8.48 -8.91
CA ARG A 40 8.76 8.99 -9.71
C ARG A 40 7.41 8.80 -9.02
N ALA A 41 7.32 7.91 -8.03
CA ALA A 41 6.11 7.71 -7.27
C ALA A 41 5.98 8.73 -6.14
N ARG A 42 4.74 9.13 -5.85
CA ARG A 42 4.46 9.96 -4.68
C ARG A 42 4.41 9.07 -3.45
N VAL A 43 5.12 9.43 -2.39
CA VAL A 43 5.10 8.68 -1.13
C VAL A 43 4.01 9.25 -0.22
N ALA A 44 3.08 8.40 0.21
CA ALA A 44 2.10 8.75 1.22
C ALA A 44 2.62 8.32 2.59
N GLU A 45 2.62 9.25 3.54
CA GLU A 45 3.21 9.02 4.85
C GLU A 45 2.19 8.60 5.91
N ALA A 46 0.97 8.29 5.52
CA ALA A 46 -0.06 7.86 6.45
C ALA A 46 0.10 6.37 6.79
N ASP A 47 -0.17 6.02 8.03
CA ASP A 47 -0.24 4.62 8.46
C ASP A 47 -1.56 4.02 7.97
N ILE A 48 -1.49 3.01 7.10
CA ILE A 48 -2.69 2.38 6.53
C ILE A 48 -3.53 1.65 7.58
N PHE A 49 -2.93 1.29 8.72
CA PHE A 49 -3.65 0.63 9.81
C PHE A 49 -4.14 1.60 10.89
N SER A 50 -3.97 2.90 10.68
CA SER A 50 -4.57 3.89 11.56
C SER A 50 -6.09 3.87 11.40
N GLU A 51 -6.80 4.24 12.44
CA GLU A 51 -8.26 4.36 12.40
C GLU A 51 -8.68 5.81 12.08
N ASP A 52 -7.87 6.51 11.33
CA ASP A 52 -8.12 7.89 10.92
C ASP A 52 -9.26 7.93 9.89
N GLN A 53 -10.28 8.71 10.15
CA GLN A 53 -11.42 8.86 9.25
C GLN A 53 -11.07 9.54 7.93
N GLU A 54 -9.94 10.25 7.89
CA GLU A 54 -9.45 10.93 6.70
C GLU A 54 -8.38 10.12 5.95
N LEU A 55 -8.24 8.83 6.28
CA LEU A 55 -7.19 7.99 5.73
C LEU A 55 -7.21 7.95 4.20
N TYR A 56 -8.38 7.81 3.60
CA TYR A 56 -8.53 7.78 2.14
C TYR A 56 -7.93 9.04 1.49
N GLU A 57 -8.26 10.21 2.04
CA GLU A 57 -7.75 11.48 1.54
C GLU A 57 -6.26 11.63 1.78
N LYS A 58 -5.78 11.21 2.94
CA LYS A 58 -4.35 11.27 3.28
C LYS A 58 -3.51 10.36 2.40
N LEU A 59 -4.10 9.29 1.90
CA LEU A 59 -3.46 8.38 0.94
C LEU A 59 -3.64 8.85 -0.51
N GLY A 60 -4.12 10.06 -0.75
CA GLY A 60 -4.16 10.69 -2.05
C GLY A 60 -5.45 10.47 -2.84
N SER A 61 -6.50 9.99 -2.20
CA SER A 61 -7.80 9.70 -2.85
C SER A 61 -7.65 8.87 -4.11
N PRO A 62 -7.07 7.68 -4.01
CA PRO A 62 -6.75 6.86 -5.19
C PRO A 62 -8.01 6.32 -5.88
N ASP A 63 -7.89 6.08 -7.18
CA ASP A 63 -8.93 5.43 -7.97
C ASP A 63 -8.85 3.90 -7.86
N VAL A 64 -7.63 3.38 -7.69
CA VAL A 64 -7.37 1.94 -7.62
C VAL A 64 -6.43 1.67 -6.45
N LEU A 65 -6.66 0.58 -5.76
CA LEU A 65 -5.79 0.09 -4.69
C LEU A 65 -5.18 -1.25 -5.07
N ILE A 66 -3.85 -1.33 -4.96
CA ILE A 66 -3.12 -2.60 -5.03
C ILE A 66 -2.50 -2.81 -3.64
N HIS A 67 -3.07 -3.74 -2.89
CA HIS A 67 -2.70 -3.93 -1.48
C HIS A 67 -1.74 -5.11 -1.33
N LEU A 68 -0.45 -4.80 -1.21
CA LEU A 68 0.61 -5.79 -1.07
C LEU A 68 1.27 -5.77 0.32
N ALA A 69 0.85 -4.86 1.19
CA ALA A 69 1.41 -4.73 2.53
C ALA A 69 0.99 -5.92 3.40
N TRP A 70 1.96 -6.75 3.74
CA TRP A 70 1.71 -7.95 4.52
C TRP A 70 2.99 -8.30 5.26
N ARG A 71 2.98 -8.26 6.60
CA ARG A 71 4.20 -8.60 7.34
C ARG A 71 4.47 -10.09 7.31
N ASN A 72 5.75 -10.46 7.37
CA ASN A 72 6.20 -11.86 7.33
C ASN A 72 5.71 -12.61 6.09
N GLY A 73 5.69 -11.93 4.94
CA GLY A 73 5.08 -12.45 3.70
C GLY A 73 5.66 -13.76 3.20
N PHE A 74 6.93 -14.05 3.48
CA PHE A 74 7.57 -15.31 3.06
C PHE A 74 7.52 -16.38 4.15
N ASP A 75 7.05 -16.08 5.33
CA ASP A 75 6.82 -17.06 6.40
C ASP A 75 5.34 -17.43 6.41
N HIS A 76 4.98 -18.40 5.58
CA HIS A 76 3.59 -18.74 5.31
C HIS A 76 2.84 -19.32 6.52
N TYR A 77 3.56 -19.83 7.50
CA TYR A 77 2.95 -20.40 8.71
C TYR A 77 2.98 -19.46 9.90
N ASN A 78 3.43 -18.23 9.71
CA ASN A 78 3.48 -17.27 10.80
C ASN A 78 2.05 -16.84 11.18
N LYS A 79 1.76 -16.95 12.48
CA LYS A 79 0.44 -16.63 13.01
C LYS A 79 0.02 -15.16 12.73
N SER A 80 0.98 -14.27 12.48
CA SER A 80 0.69 -12.87 12.19
C SER A 80 -0.21 -12.71 10.96
N HIS A 81 -0.19 -13.65 10.02
CA HIS A 81 -1.08 -13.60 8.85
C HIS A 81 -2.55 -13.65 9.26
N VAL A 82 -2.88 -14.45 10.27
CA VAL A 82 -4.23 -14.53 10.81
C VAL A 82 -4.52 -13.37 11.77
N ASP A 83 -3.56 -13.05 12.62
CA ASP A 83 -3.73 -11.99 13.62
C ASP A 83 -3.92 -10.62 12.98
N ASP A 84 -3.35 -10.37 11.81
CA ASP A 84 -3.44 -9.10 11.11
C ASP A 84 -4.69 -8.98 10.21
N LEU A 85 -5.44 -10.07 10.01
CA LEU A 85 -6.63 -10.02 9.14
C LEU A 85 -7.62 -8.90 9.51
N PRO A 86 -7.95 -8.68 10.79
CA PRO A 86 -8.86 -7.58 11.12
C PRO A 86 -8.32 -6.21 10.74
N LYS A 87 -7.00 -6.01 10.81
CA LYS A 87 -6.37 -4.75 10.41
C LYS A 87 -6.50 -4.51 8.91
N HIS A 88 -6.25 -5.54 8.11
CA HIS A 88 -6.40 -5.47 6.65
C HIS A 88 -7.85 -5.25 6.26
N TYR A 89 -8.77 -5.92 6.93
CA TYR A 89 -10.20 -5.73 6.67
C TYR A 89 -10.61 -4.28 6.93
N ARG A 90 -10.23 -3.71 8.05
CA ARG A 90 -10.58 -2.33 8.39
C ARG A 90 -9.99 -1.34 7.40
N PHE A 91 -8.74 -1.58 6.96
CA PHE A 91 -8.11 -0.75 5.95
C PHE A 91 -8.89 -0.80 4.63
N LEU A 92 -9.19 -1.99 4.14
CA LEU A 92 -9.92 -2.15 2.88
C LEU A 92 -11.31 -1.51 2.95
N ALA A 93 -12.01 -1.69 4.07
CA ALA A 93 -13.32 -1.08 4.27
C ALA A 93 -13.23 0.45 4.22
N ALA A 94 -12.21 1.03 4.85
CA ALA A 94 -12.02 2.48 4.83
C ALA A 94 -11.75 3.02 3.43
N MET A 95 -11.07 2.24 2.58
CA MET A 95 -10.76 2.65 1.21
C MET A 95 -11.97 2.51 0.26
N MET A 96 -12.96 1.73 0.63
CA MET A 96 -14.15 1.48 -0.21
C MET A 96 -15.32 2.41 0.10
N ASP A 97 -15.25 3.12 1.21
CA ASP A 97 -16.34 4.04 1.61
C ASP A 97 -16.24 5.42 0.89
#